data_03be5ea9b4e02fc0e61da13f91c01cc6
#
_entry.id   03be5ea9b4e02fc0e61da13f91c01cc6
#
_cell.length_a   1.000
_cell.length_b   1.000
_cell.length_c   1.000
_cell.angle_alpha   90.00
_cell.angle_beta   90.00
_cell.angle_gamma   90.00
#
_symmetry.space_group_name_H-M   'P 1'
#
loop_
_entity.id
_entity.type
_entity.pdbx_description
1 polymer ?
#
loop_
_entity_poly.entity_id
_entity_poly.type
_entity_poly.pdbx_seq_one_letter_code
_entity_poly.pdbx_strand_id
1 'polypeptide(L)'
;MLGCKKDSNPTSFQDIQEITSISPYQDIRWKDLRKIESQLDSSIIKTFWFNESTIWPEKYSAYTKSIIIKGKNPGLGIRQLHQQGITGKGVAIAIIDQNICLDHPEFANKIVEYHDVGCNTPSNQSSMHGPAVASLLVGDSIGTAPDAKLYFVAAPSWTQDAKYQADALNWIIAKNNSLPDNAKIRAVSISAAPSGPGTPFTRNNADWDSAYVHAVNAGILIIDCTQNHGITAPCYYDIDDPDNVSACIPGWPGLVFTNDTNKICIPTSLRTTAEEYDEGNFSYQFTGRGGLSWAEPYLVGVIALGWQVRPDISGDKMILLVRKSAYLTNSGALIIQPKAFIDSVKAFRN
;
A
#
# COMPACT_ATOMS: atom_id res chain seq x y z
N MET A 1 -16.81 -3.21 8.38
CA MET A 1 -15.57 -3.18 9.18
C MET A 1 -14.77 -4.44 8.87
N LEU A 2 -13.80 -4.34 7.98
CA LEU A 2 -12.75 -5.35 7.80
C LEU A 2 -11.56 -4.85 8.60
N GLY A 3 -11.67 -4.95 9.93
CA GLY A 3 -10.52 -4.78 10.81
C GLY A 3 -9.49 -5.86 10.49
N CYS A 4 -8.21 -5.57 10.64
CA CYS A 4 -7.14 -6.55 10.61
C CYS A 4 -7.52 -7.70 11.54
N LYS A 5 -8.10 -8.77 10.97
CA LYS A 5 -8.22 -10.03 11.71
C LYS A 5 -6.80 -10.41 12.12
N LYS A 6 -6.67 -11.03 13.28
CA LYS A 6 -5.47 -11.79 13.65
C LYS A 6 -5.16 -12.73 12.48
N ASP A 7 -4.41 -12.27 11.51
CA ASP A 7 -3.80 -13.15 10.56
C ASP A 7 -2.75 -13.90 11.37
N SER A 8 -3.00 -15.18 11.59
CA SER A 8 -1.93 -16.12 11.87
C SER A 8 -1.07 -16.07 10.61
N ASN A 9 -0.13 -15.11 10.57
CA ASN A 9 0.78 -14.98 9.44
C ASN A 9 1.48 -16.33 9.28
N PRO A 10 1.37 -16.98 8.14
CA PRO A 10 2.29 -18.06 7.83
C PRO A 10 3.68 -17.45 7.83
N THR A 11 4.51 -17.91 8.74
CA THR A 11 5.92 -17.51 8.90
C THR A 11 6.84 -18.38 8.06
N SER A 12 6.29 -19.16 7.14
CA SER A 12 7.01 -20.08 6.26
C SER A 12 6.16 -20.44 5.05
N PHE A 13 6.79 -20.95 3.99
CA PHE A 13 6.10 -21.58 2.87
C PHE A 13 5.15 -22.66 3.39
N GLN A 14 3.85 -22.53 3.06
CA GLN A 14 2.86 -23.51 3.46
C GLN A 14 2.87 -24.70 2.49
N ASP A 15 2.62 -25.87 3.02
CA ASP A 15 2.34 -27.05 2.18
C ASP A 15 1.10 -26.78 1.32
N ILE A 16 1.19 -27.19 0.05
CA ILE A 16 0.08 -27.04 -0.89
C ILE A 16 -1.07 -27.94 -0.46
N GLN A 17 -2.25 -27.34 -0.30
CA GLN A 17 -3.45 -28.03 0.13
C GLN A 17 -4.46 -28.14 -1.01
N GLU A 18 -4.98 -29.34 -1.25
CA GLU A 18 -6.12 -29.53 -2.15
C GLU A 18 -7.38 -28.91 -1.55
N ILE A 19 -8.20 -28.28 -2.42
CA ILE A 19 -9.51 -27.76 -2.03
C ILE A 19 -10.61 -28.35 -2.92
N THR A 20 -11.82 -28.44 -2.37
CA THR A 20 -12.98 -29.05 -3.04
C THR A 20 -14.08 -28.05 -3.38
N SER A 21 -13.97 -26.82 -2.87
CA SER A 21 -14.94 -25.75 -3.13
C SER A 21 -14.27 -24.40 -3.05
N ILE A 22 -14.86 -23.41 -3.72
CA ILE A 22 -14.41 -22.02 -3.75
C ILE A 22 -15.57 -21.07 -3.51
N SER A 23 -15.24 -19.87 -3.03
CA SER A 23 -16.15 -18.75 -2.90
C SER A 23 -15.46 -17.46 -3.38
N PRO A 24 -16.18 -16.48 -3.92
CA PRO A 24 -15.61 -15.21 -4.30
C PRO A 24 -14.85 -14.56 -3.13
N TYR A 25 -13.70 -13.97 -3.42
CA TYR A 25 -12.81 -13.27 -2.47
C TYR A 25 -12.14 -14.17 -1.42
N GLN A 26 -12.07 -15.46 -1.69
CA GLN A 26 -11.38 -16.44 -0.86
C GLN A 26 -9.87 -16.29 -1.00
N ASP A 27 -9.14 -16.49 0.10
CA ASP A 27 -7.69 -16.71 0.09
C ASP A 27 -7.41 -18.16 -0.34
N ILE A 28 -6.81 -18.27 -1.51
CA ILE A 28 -6.43 -19.55 -2.12
C ILE A 28 -4.92 -19.65 -2.38
N ARG A 29 -4.13 -18.85 -1.71
CA ARG A 29 -2.68 -18.99 -1.73
C ARG A 29 -2.29 -20.39 -1.26
N TRP A 30 -1.31 -21.01 -1.89
CA TRP A 30 -0.87 -22.40 -1.61
C TRP A 30 -1.99 -23.44 -1.72
N LYS A 31 -2.98 -23.23 -2.56
CA LYS A 31 -4.05 -24.21 -2.81
C LYS A 31 -3.89 -24.85 -4.17
N ASP A 32 -4.31 -26.12 -4.28
CA ASP A 32 -4.41 -26.86 -5.52
C ASP A 32 -5.87 -26.89 -5.99
N LEU A 33 -6.13 -26.25 -7.13
CA LEU A 33 -7.47 -26.09 -7.71
C LEU A 33 -7.74 -27.06 -8.85
N ARG A 34 -6.82 -27.97 -9.20
CA ARG A 34 -6.97 -28.84 -10.37
C ARG A 34 -8.20 -29.73 -10.33
N LYS A 35 -8.67 -30.11 -9.13
CA LYS A 35 -9.87 -30.95 -8.96
C LYS A 35 -11.19 -30.20 -9.07
N ILE A 36 -11.16 -28.88 -9.10
CA ILE A 36 -12.37 -28.04 -9.12
C ILE A 36 -12.46 -27.16 -10.37
N GLU A 37 -11.83 -27.57 -11.47
CA GLU A 37 -11.80 -26.80 -12.73
C GLU A 37 -13.18 -26.38 -13.21
N SER A 38 -14.21 -27.22 -13.02
CA SER A 38 -15.59 -26.93 -13.41
C SER A 38 -16.25 -25.79 -12.64
N GLN A 39 -15.69 -25.39 -11.48
CA GLN A 39 -16.17 -24.28 -10.68
C GLN A 39 -15.48 -22.95 -11.05
N LEU A 40 -14.48 -22.98 -11.95
CA LEU A 40 -13.66 -21.82 -12.29
C LEU A 40 -14.11 -21.19 -13.60
N ASP A 41 -14.15 -19.86 -13.58
CA ASP A 41 -14.21 -19.02 -14.77
C ASP A 41 -13.36 -17.74 -14.57
N SER A 42 -13.20 -16.94 -15.61
CA SER A 42 -12.39 -15.70 -15.55
C SER A 42 -12.93 -14.66 -14.57
N SER A 43 -14.22 -14.65 -14.29
CA SER A 43 -14.83 -13.67 -13.39
C SER A 43 -14.55 -14.00 -11.94
N ILE A 44 -14.70 -15.28 -11.54
CA ILE A 44 -14.41 -15.70 -10.17
C ILE A 44 -12.91 -15.65 -9.87
N ILE A 45 -12.04 -16.01 -10.85
CA ILE A 45 -10.59 -15.95 -10.69
C ILE A 45 -10.10 -14.54 -10.31
N LYS A 46 -10.65 -13.50 -10.93
CA LYS A 46 -10.31 -12.10 -10.59
C LYS A 46 -10.68 -11.69 -9.16
N THR A 47 -11.54 -12.46 -8.48
CA THR A 47 -11.94 -12.15 -7.10
C THR A 47 -10.99 -12.70 -6.04
N PHE A 48 -10.22 -13.73 -6.36
CA PHE A 48 -9.42 -14.45 -5.37
C PHE A 48 -8.22 -13.66 -4.85
N TRP A 49 -7.74 -14.09 -3.70
CA TRP A 49 -6.40 -13.82 -3.23
C TRP A 49 -5.54 -15.05 -3.51
N PHE A 50 -4.56 -14.94 -4.39
CA PHE A 50 -3.69 -16.04 -4.80
C PHE A 50 -2.24 -15.57 -5.01
N ASN A 51 -1.32 -16.52 -5.05
CA ASN A 51 0.10 -16.26 -5.30
C ASN A 51 0.66 -17.20 -6.39
N GLU A 52 1.94 -17.05 -6.69
CA GLU A 52 2.62 -17.87 -7.69
C GLU A 52 2.70 -19.36 -7.31
N SER A 53 2.54 -19.71 -6.03
CA SER A 53 2.48 -21.09 -5.55
C SER A 53 1.09 -21.72 -5.66
N THR A 54 0.05 -20.98 -6.00
CA THR A 54 -1.29 -21.53 -6.25
C THR A 54 -1.27 -22.41 -7.50
N ILE A 55 -1.74 -23.68 -7.38
CA ILE A 55 -1.77 -24.63 -8.51
C ILE A 55 -3.11 -24.53 -9.22
N TRP A 56 -3.04 -24.15 -10.49
CA TRP A 56 -4.20 -23.97 -11.35
C TRP A 56 -4.38 -25.15 -12.32
N PRO A 57 -5.62 -25.44 -12.76
CA PRO A 57 -5.84 -26.25 -13.95
C PRO A 57 -5.11 -25.64 -15.16
N GLU A 58 -4.59 -26.48 -16.05
CA GLU A 58 -3.81 -26.05 -17.22
C GLU A 58 -4.51 -24.96 -18.04
N LYS A 59 -5.80 -25.10 -18.23
CA LYS A 59 -6.66 -24.14 -18.92
C LYS A 59 -6.54 -22.69 -18.41
N TYR A 60 -6.26 -22.49 -17.11
CA TYR A 60 -6.21 -21.19 -16.48
C TYR A 60 -4.79 -20.71 -16.14
N SER A 61 -3.78 -21.56 -16.32
CA SER A 61 -2.39 -21.25 -15.94
C SER A 61 -1.85 -19.98 -16.61
N ALA A 62 -2.03 -19.82 -17.92
CA ALA A 62 -1.60 -18.62 -18.63
C ALA A 62 -2.39 -17.37 -18.21
N TYR A 63 -3.69 -17.53 -17.99
CA TYR A 63 -4.57 -16.42 -17.58
C TYR A 63 -4.20 -15.87 -16.20
N THR A 64 -3.97 -16.74 -15.22
CA THR A 64 -3.63 -16.31 -13.84
C THR A 64 -2.25 -15.66 -13.76
N LYS A 65 -1.27 -16.14 -14.53
CA LYS A 65 0.02 -15.46 -14.69
C LYS A 65 -0.17 -14.06 -15.29
N SER A 66 -1.05 -13.91 -16.29
CA SER A 66 -1.35 -12.60 -16.87
C SER A 66 -1.99 -11.64 -15.86
N ILE A 67 -2.84 -12.13 -14.96
CA ILE A 67 -3.44 -11.33 -13.88
C ILE A 67 -2.36 -10.80 -12.92
N ILE A 68 -1.43 -11.64 -12.48
CA ILE A 68 -0.30 -11.20 -11.62
C ILE A 68 0.47 -10.09 -12.32
N ILE A 69 0.79 -10.24 -13.61
CA ILE A 69 1.53 -9.22 -14.37
C ILE A 69 0.72 -7.91 -14.49
N LYS A 70 -0.56 -8.00 -14.85
CA LYS A 70 -1.43 -6.81 -14.98
C LYS A 70 -1.64 -6.10 -13.66
N GLY A 71 -1.82 -6.84 -12.56
CA GLY A 71 -2.01 -6.29 -11.21
C GLY A 71 -0.80 -5.53 -10.66
N LYS A 72 0.39 -5.69 -11.28
CA LYS A 72 1.58 -4.87 -10.96
C LYS A 72 1.45 -3.43 -11.43
N ASN A 73 0.59 -3.13 -12.40
CA ASN A 73 0.40 -1.75 -12.86
C ASN A 73 -0.28 -0.92 -11.77
N PRO A 74 0.33 0.18 -11.30
CA PRO A 74 -0.32 1.06 -10.32
C PRO A 74 -1.60 1.74 -10.86
N GLY A 75 -1.79 1.79 -12.17
CA GLY A 75 -2.95 2.39 -12.82
C GLY A 75 -2.99 3.92 -12.76
N LEU A 76 -4.10 4.47 -13.25
CA LEU A 76 -4.44 5.90 -13.23
C LEU A 76 -3.34 6.81 -13.83
N GLY A 77 -2.61 6.31 -14.84
CA GLY A 77 -1.58 7.05 -15.55
C GLY A 77 -0.23 7.16 -14.84
N ILE A 78 0.00 6.44 -13.76
CA ILE A 78 1.29 6.45 -13.04
C ILE A 78 2.44 6.03 -13.96
N ARG A 79 2.28 4.97 -14.77
CA ARG A 79 3.34 4.55 -15.69
C ARG A 79 3.67 5.60 -16.75
N GLN A 80 2.69 6.42 -17.16
CA GLN A 80 2.93 7.53 -18.07
C GLN A 80 3.78 8.62 -17.41
N LEU A 81 3.59 8.88 -16.10
CA LEU A 81 4.44 9.80 -15.33
C LEU A 81 5.86 9.24 -15.19
N HIS A 82 6.02 7.93 -14.95
CA HIS A 82 7.33 7.28 -14.90
C HIS A 82 8.08 7.43 -16.25
N GLN A 83 7.40 7.25 -17.37
CA GLN A 83 7.97 7.46 -18.72
C GLN A 83 8.44 8.90 -18.94
N GLN A 84 7.86 9.87 -18.22
CA GLN A 84 8.28 11.29 -18.23
C GLN A 84 9.41 11.58 -17.22
N GLY A 85 9.94 10.56 -16.54
CA GLY A 85 10.97 10.70 -15.52
C GLY A 85 10.46 11.20 -14.17
N ILE A 86 9.13 11.20 -13.93
CA ILE A 86 8.51 11.57 -12.65
C ILE A 86 8.28 10.28 -11.87
N THR A 87 9.24 9.92 -11.03
CA THR A 87 9.38 8.61 -10.38
C THR A 87 9.57 8.70 -8.85
N GLY A 88 9.47 9.91 -8.27
CA GLY A 88 9.75 10.17 -6.87
C GLY A 88 11.26 10.40 -6.56
N LYS A 89 12.09 10.49 -7.60
CA LYS A 89 13.54 10.64 -7.48
C LYS A 89 13.92 11.84 -6.61
N GLY A 90 14.80 11.58 -5.63
CA GLY A 90 15.31 12.61 -4.71
C GLY A 90 14.40 12.88 -3.51
N VAL A 91 13.24 12.23 -3.41
CA VAL A 91 12.31 12.36 -2.27
C VAL A 91 12.53 11.24 -1.28
N ALA A 92 12.66 11.57 0.01
CA ALA A 92 12.72 10.61 1.11
C ALA A 92 11.35 10.50 1.79
N ILE A 93 10.91 9.27 1.99
CA ILE A 93 9.63 8.88 2.59
C ILE A 93 9.84 7.73 3.54
N ALA A 94 8.90 7.48 4.44
CA ALA A 94 8.98 6.35 5.36
C ALA A 94 7.72 5.47 5.32
N ILE A 95 7.89 4.23 5.74
CA ILE A 95 6.81 3.28 6.07
C ILE A 95 6.98 2.88 7.54
N ILE A 96 5.89 2.84 8.29
CA ILE A 96 5.78 2.11 9.56
C ILE A 96 4.83 0.94 9.32
N ASP A 97 5.35 -0.28 9.39
CA ASP A 97 4.57 -1.51 9.13
C ASP A 97 5.24 -2.73 9.80
N GLN A 98 4.74 -3.93 9.53
CA GLN A 98 5.36 -5.17 9.97
C GLN A 98 6.72 -5.38 9.29
N ASN A 99 7.54 -6.27 9.84
CA ASN A 99 8.90 -6.55 9.35
C ASN A 99 8.96 -7.08 7.91
N ILE A 100 10.09 -6.83 7.28
CA ILE A 100 10.43 -7.27 5.91
C ILE A 100 11.82 -7.92 5.88
N CYS A 101 12.07 -8.81 4.90
CA CYS A 101 13.42 -9.10 4.41
C CYS A 101 13.86 -7.95 3.49
N LEU A 102 15.17 -7.74 3.34
CA LEU A 102 15.70 -6.56 2.64
C LEU A 102 16.12 -6.85 1.19
N ASP A 103 15.96 -8.06 0.74
CA ASP A 103 16.55 -8.57 -0.51
C ASP A 103 15.54 -8.80 -1.64
N HIS A 104 14.22 -8.58 -1.39
CA HIS A 104 13.21 -8.73 -2.44
C HIS A 104 13.49 -7.77 -3.62
N PRO A 105 13.53 -8.27 -4.90
CA PRO A 105 13.91 -7.48 -6.07
C PRO A 105 13.13 -6.18 -6.27
N GLU A 106 11.89 -6.12 -5.81
CA GLU A 106 11.06 -4.91 -5.96
C GLU A 106 11.63 -3.71 -5.16
N PHE A 107 12.30 -3.94 -4.02
CA PHE A 107 12.68 -2.82 -3.13
C PHE A 107 14.07 -2.93 -2.48
N ALA A 108 14.85 -3.98 -2.76
CA ALA A 108 16.16 -4.21 -2.14
C ALA A 108 17.10 -2.99 -2.23
N ASN A 109 17.11 -2.28 -3.35
CA ASN A 109 17.95 -1.12 -3.59
C ASN A 109 17.30 0.23 -3.25
N LYS A 110 16.11 0.22 -2.65
CA LYS A 110 15.32 1.43 -2.35
C LYS A 110 15.35 1.78 -0.86
N ILE A 111 15.63 0.80 0.00
CA ILE A 111 15.63 0.97 1.45
C ILE A 111 16.95 1.60 1.86
N VAL A 112 16.89 2.85 2.31
CA VAL A 112 18.07 3.60 2.81
C VAL A 112 18.46 3.13 4.19
N GLU A 113 17.46 2.85 5.03
CA GLU A 113 17.65 2.37 6.39
C GLU A 113 16.43 1.58 6.85
N TYR A 114 16.70 0.47 7.52
CA TYR A 114 15.71 -0.36 8.18
C TYR A 114 15.90 -0.27 9.70
N HIS A 115 14.82 -0.09 10.43
CA HIS A 115 14.84 -0.04 11.89
C HIS A 115 13.70 -0.89 12.46
N ASP A 116 13.99 -1.74 13.45
CA ASP A 116 13.00 -2.59 14.12
C ASP A 116 12.76 -2.07 15.55
N VAL A 117 11.52 -1.70 15.85
CA VAL A 117 11.12 -1.20 17.17
C VAL A 117 10.42 -2.24 18.03
N GLY A 118 10.47 -3.51 17.66
CA GLY A 118 9.95 -4.57 18.51
C GLY A 118 9.23 -5.73 17.82
N CYS A 119 9.39 -5.89 16.51
CA CYS A 119 8.94 -7.10 15.82
C CYS A 119 9.66 -8.33 16.34
N ASN A 120 10.95 -8.18 16.70
CA ASN A 120 11.80 -9.25 17.24
C ASN A 120 11.77 -10.52 16.38
N THR A 121 11.60 -10.36 15.08
CA THR A 121 11.58 -11.45 14.10
C THR A 121 13.02 -11.70 13.64
N PRO A 122 13.42 -12.95 13.36
CA PRO A 122 14.70 -13.21 12.73
C PRO A 122 14.89 -12.36 11.46
N SER A 123 16.12 -11.85 11.24
CA SER A 123 16.40 -10.94 10.12
C SER A 123 16.17 -11.55 8.74
N ASN A 124 16.15 -12.89 8.67
CA ASN A 124 15.86 -13.66 7.46
C ASN A 124 14.39 -14.05 7.32
N GLN A 125 13.48 -13.49 8.12
CA GLN A 125 12.04 -13.72 8.04
C GLN A 125 11.27 -12.42 7.87
N SER A 126 10.16 -12.51 7.17
CA SER A 126 9.30 -11.38 6.83
C SER A 126 7.84 -11.68 7.17
N SER A 127 7.05 -10.64 7.26
CA SER A 127 5.59 -10.73 7.32
C SER A 127 5.00 -10.79 5.90
N MET A 128 3.71 -11.06 5.80
CA MET A 128 2.97 -10.89 4.54
C MET A 128 2.81 -9.40 4.19
N HIS A 129 2.62 -8.56 5.19
CA HIS A 129 2.12 -7.18 5.01
C HIS A 129 3.23 -6.19 4.67
N GLY A 130 4.39 -6.28 5.34
CA GLY A 130 5.51 -5.37 5.13
C GLY A 130 6.02 -5.33 3.67
N PRO A 131 6.35 -6.49 3.05
CA PRO A 131 6.77 -6.53 1.65
C PRO A 131 5.70 -5.99 0.69
N ALA A 132 4.41 -6.28 0.97
CA ALA A 132 3.32 -5.80 0.14
C ALA A 132 3.27 -4.27 0.11
N VAL A 133 3.25 -3.59 1.26
CA VAL A 133 3.18 -2.11 1.32
C VAL A 133 4.45 -1.45 0.79
N ALA A 134 5.64 -2.03 1.05
CA ALA A 134 6.90 -1.53 0.49
C ALA A 134 6.88 -1.57 -1.04
N SER A 135 6.42 -2.68 -1.64
CA SER A 135 6.33 -2.83 -3.08
C SER A 135 5.35 -1.85 -3.72
N LEU A 136 4.20 -1.57 -3.10
CA LEU A 136 3.22 -0.61 -3.59
C LEU A 136 3.74 0.83 -3.60
N LEU A 137 4.67 1.16 -2.69
CA LEU A 137 5.26 2.49 -2.61
C LEU A 137 6.45 2.65 -3.55
N VAL A 138 7.48 1.79 -3.41
CA VAL A 138 8.77 1.96 -4.10
C VAL A 138 9.16 0.80 -5.01
N GLY A 139 8.29 -0.19 -5.22
CA GLY A 139 8.61 -1.35 -6.06
C GLY A 139 8.99 -0.95 -7.49
N ASP A 140 9.97 -1.63 -8.06
CA ASP A 140 10.44 -1.37 -9.43
C ASP A 140 9.34 -1.59 -10.46
N SER A 141 8.56 -2.65 -10.32
CA SER A 141 7.48 -2.98 -11.26
C SER A 141 6.07 -2.67 -10.73
N ILE A 142 5.93 -2.41 -9.44
CA ILE A 142 4.64 -2.26 -8.73
C ILE A 142 4.46 -0.85 -8.17
N GLY A 143 5.55 -0.21 -7.81
CA GLY A 143 5.56 1.00 -6.99
C GLY A 143 5.01 2.23 -7.69
N THR A 144 4.40 3.10 -6.88
CA THR A 144 3.92 4.41 -7.31
C THR A 144 5.08 5.40 -7.46
N ALA A 145 6.10 5.31 -6.60
CA ALA A 145 7.28 6.17 -6.60
C ALA A 145 8.59 5.34 -6.56
N PRO A 146 8.94 4.64 -7.66
CA PRO A 146 10.01 3.63 -7.67
C PRO A 146 11.41 4.18 -7.42
N ASP A 147 11.67 5.47 -7.59
CA ASP A 147 12.97 6.10 -7.34
C ASP A 147 13.00 6.94 -6.04
N ALA A 148 11.95 6.88 -5.21
CA ALA A 148 11.97 7.48 -3.89
C ALA A 148 12.90 6.69 -2.94
N LYS A 149 13.47 7.38 -1.96
CA LYS A 149 14.29 6.80 -0.90
C LYS A 149 13.41 6.36 0.25
N LEU A 150 13.41 5.08 0.58
CA LEU A 150 12.58 4.51 1.63
C LEU A 150 13.34 4.34 2.94
N TYR A 151 12.82 4.89 4.02
CA TYR A 151 13.14 4.53 5.40
C TYR A 151 12.03 3.58 5.89
N PHE A 152 12.39 2.37 6.28
CA PHE A 152 11.41 1.39 6.72
C PHE A 152 11.56 1.13 8.22
N VAL A 153 10.48 1.36 8.98
CA VAL A 153 10.46 1.10 10.42
C VAL A 153 9.49 -0.03 10.72
N ALA A 154 10.03 -1.16 11.16
CA ALA A 154 9.25 -2.33 11.51
C ALA A 154 8.64 -2.16 12.91
N ALA A 155 7.32 -2.22 13.00
CA ALA A 155 6.55 -2.10 14.23
C ALA A 155 5.45 -3.17 14.30
N PRO A 156 5.35 -3.95 15.42
CA PRO A 156 4.41 -5.05 15.54
C PRO A 156 2.98 -4.57 15.79
N SER A 157 2.11 -4.62 14.78
CA SER A 157 0.68 -4.29 14.95
C SER A 157 -0.10 -5.36 15.71
N TRP A 158 0.36 -6.62 15.71
CA TRP A 158 -0.30 -7.76 16.39
C TRP A 158 -0.25 -7.70 17.91
N THR A 159 0.62 -6.89 18.50
CA THR A 159 0.70 -6.70 19.97
C THR A 159 -0.45 -5.88 20.51
N GLN A 160 -1.19 -5.15 19.67
CA GLN A 160 -2.24 -4.20 20.03
C GLN A 160 -1.75 -3.07 20.96
N ASP A 161 -0.46 -2.78 20.93
CA ASP A 161 0.20 -1.77 21.76
C ASP A 161 0.74 -0.63 20.89
N ALA A 162 0.11 0.52 21.00
CA ALA A 162 0.42 1.71 20.20
C ALA A 162 1.81 2.31 20.50
N LYS A 163 2.45 1.86 21.59
CA LYS A 163 3.82 2.29 21.93
C LYS A 163 4.80 2.01 20.80
N TYR A 164 4.70 0.87 20.13
CA TYR A 164 5.62 0.52 19.04
C TYR A 164 5.47 1.45 17.84
N GLN A 165 4.25 1.84 17.49
CA GLN A 165 4.01 2.82 16.42
C GLN A 165 4.49 4.21 16.84
N ALA A 166 4.32 4.58 18.11
CA ALA A 166 4.84 5.83 18.67
C ALA A 166 6.39 5.85 18.64
N ASP A 167 7.04 4.77 19.08
CA ASP A 167 8.50 4.63 19.06
C ASP A 167 9.03 4.71 17.62
N ALA A 168 8.35 4.08 16.65
CA ALA A 168 8.69 4.15 15.23
C ALA A 168 8.61 5.58 14.70
N LEU A 169 7.56 6.31 15.03
CA LEU A 169 7.38 7.70 14.60
C LEU A 169 8.41 8.64 15.26
N ASN A 170 8.69 8.44 16.54
CA ASN A 170 9.73 9.17 17.27
C ASN A 170 11.12 8.92 16.68
N TRP A 171 11.41 7.68 16.25
CA TRP A 171 12.66 7.37 15.55
C TRP A 171 12.78 8.14 14.23
N ILE A 172 11.70 8.22 13.42
CA ILE A 172 11.67 8.99 12.18
C ILE A 172 11.92 10.48 12.45
N ILE A 173 11.31 11.05 13.49
CA ILE A 173 11.54 12.44 13.90
C ILE A 173 13.01 12.66 14.28
N ALA A 174 13.57 11.79 15.11
CA ALA A 174 14.97 11.86 15.52
C ALA A 174 15.92 11.71 14.32
N LYS A 175 15.62 10.80 13.40
CA LYS A 175 16.37 10.63 12.16
C LYS A 175 16.35 11.91 11.34
N ASN A 176 15.19 12.53 11.16
CA ASN A 176 15.06 13.79 10.45
C ASN A 176 15.95 14.90 11.04
N ASN A 177 16.11 14.96 12.36
CA ASN A 177 16.98 15.96 12.99
C ASN A 177 18.45 15.83 12.55
N SER A 178 18.89 14.62 12.17
CA SER A 178 20.26 14.34 11.71
C SER A 178 20.44 14.47 10.19
N LEU A 179 19.36 14.55 9.40
CA LEU A 179 19.42 14.64 7.95
C LEU A 179 19.53 16.11 7.50
N PRO A 180 20.23 16.41 6.39
CA PRO A 180 20.19 17.72 5.78
C PRO A 180 18.81 18.03 5.19
N ASP A 181 18.48 19.33 5.05
CA ASP A 181 17.13 19.76 4.66
C ASP A 181 16.63 19.18 3.33
N ASN A 182 17.52 18.97 2.38
CA ASN A 182 17.20 18.40 1.08
C ASN A 182 17.04 16.87 1.10
N ALA A 183 17.28 16.21 2.24
CA ALA A 183 17.16 14.76 2.41
C ALA A 183 16.18 14.37 3.53
N LYS A 184 15.43 15.32 4.08
CA LYS A 184 14.42 15.07 5.11
C LYS A 184 13.36 14.09 4.63
N ILE A 185 12.96 13.17 5.52
CA ILE A 185 11.79 12.30 5.33
C ILE A 185 10.55 13.20 5.36
N ARG A 186 9.78 13.21 4.29
CA ARG A 186 8.69 14.17 4.10
C ARG A 186 7.32 13.62 4.43
N ALA A 187 7.14 12.33 4.27
CA ALA A 187 5.88 11.65 4.60
C ALA A 187 6.11 10.28 5.19
N VAL A 188 5.14 9.82 5.96
CA VAL A 188 5.07 8.47 6.53
C VAL A 188 3.78 7.81 6.09
N SER A 189 3.88 6.58 5.56
CA SER A 189 2.76 5.68 5.27
C SER A 189 2.58 4.72 6.43
N ILE A 190 1.38 4.66 7.01
CA ILE A 190 1.05 3.78 8.13
C ILE A 190 -0.25 3.04 7.84
N SER A 191 -0.15 1.75 7.52
CA SER A 191 -1.31 0.94 7.18
C SER A 191 -2.02 0.32 8.39
N ALA A 192 -1.41 0.39 9.58
CA ALA A 192 -1.98 -0.03 10.85
C ALA A 192 -1.63 1.02 11.92
N ALA A 193 -2.42 2.10 11.97
CA ALA A 193 -2.21 3.19 12.90
C ALA A 193 -3.13 3.06 14.13
N PRO A 194 -2.67 3.48 15.32
CA PRO A 194 -3.52 3.68 16.49
C PRO A 194 -4.52 4.83 16.27
N SER A 195 -5.41 5.01 17.21
CA SER A 195 -6.45 6.04 17.29
C SER A 195 -7.70 5.83 16.44
N GLY A 196 -8.82 6.01 17.10
CA GLY A 196 -10.15 6.00 16.53
C GLY A 196 -10.83 4.63 16.51
N PRO A 197 -12.11 4.63 16.17
CA PRO A 197 -12.89 3.41 16.07
C PRO A 197 -12.33 2.44 15.03
N GLY A 198 -12.31 1.15 15.34
CA GLY A 198 -11.89 0.09 14.41
C GLY A 198 -10.38 -0.15 14.33
N THR A 199 -9.56 0.58 15.09
CA THR A 199 -8.14 0.27 15.26
C THR A 199 -7.95 -1.00 16.10
N PRO A 200 -6.93 -1.82 15.81
CA PRO A 200 -6.62 -2.98 16.64
C PRO A 200 -5.91 -2.61 17.96
N PHE A 201 -5.49 -1.35 18.12
CA PHE A 201 -4.69 -0.92 19.27
C PHE A 201 -5.56 -0.61 20.48
N THR A 202 -5.21 -1.20 21.62
CA THR A 202 -5.97 -1.10 22.88
C THR A 202 -5.18 -0.51 24.05
N ARG A 203 -3.84 -0.33 23.86
CA ARG A 203 -2.93 0.17 24.91
C ARG A 203 -2.05 1.29 24.37
N ASN A 204 -1.66 2.20 25.26
CA ASN A 204 -0.68 3.28 25.02
C ASN A 204 -1.04 4.20 23.84
N ASN A 205 -2.35 4.39 23.55
CA ASN A 205 -2.79 5.27 22.48
C ASN A 205 -2.35 6.72 22.68
N ALA A 206 -2.22 7.17 23.95
CA ALA A 206 -1.72 8.52 24.25
C ALA A 206 -0.27 8.75 23.83
N ASP A 207 0.57 7.69 23.83
CA ASP A 207 1.96 7.79 23.35
C ASP A 207 1.97 8.05 21.83
N TRP A 208 1.09 7.32 21.10
CA TRP A 208 0.89 7.56 19.67
C TRP A 208 0.39 8.98 19.39
N ASP A 209 -0.67 9.43 20.07
CA ASP A 209 -1.25 10.76 19.85
C ASP A 209 -0.19 11.87 20.07
N SER A 210 0.67 11.70 21.08
CA SER A 210 1.79 12.61 21.34
C SER A 210 2.82 12.58 20.20
N ALA A 211 3.25 11.38 19.77
CA ALA A 211 4.21 11.23 18.69
C ALA A 211 3.67 11.78 17.36
N TYR A 212 2.37 11.58 17.09
CA TYR A 212 1.68 12.12 15.91
C TYR A 212 1.76 13.65 15.87
N VAL A 213 1.41 14.32 16.99
CA VAL A 213 1.49 15.80 17.09
C VAL A 213 2.92 16.28 16.89
N HIS A 214 3.92 15.62 17.48
CA HIS A 214 5.32 15.96 17.30
C HIS A 214 5.78 15.84 15.85
N ALA A 215 5.37 14.78 15.14
CA ALA A 215 5.72 14.57 13.74
C ALA A 215 5.10 15.64 12.82
N VAL A 216 3.82 15.95 13.03
CA VAL A 216 3.14 17.04 12.29
C VAL A 216 3.83 18.39 12.52
N ASN A 217 4.18 18.72 13.78
CA ASN A 217 4.91 19.94 14.12
C ASN A 217 6.33 19.97 13.51
N ALA A 218 6.94 18.82 13.28
CA ALA A 218 8.20 18.68 12.58
C ALA A 218 8.06 18.76 11.03
N GLY A 219 6.84 18.99 10.52
CA GLY A 219 6.56 19.11 9.08
C GLY A 219 6.49 17.77 8.34
N ILE A 220 6.35 16.66 9.04
CA ILE A 220 6.20 15.31 8.46
C ILE A 220 4.72 15.07 8.17
N LEU A 221 4.39 14.77 6.91
CA LEU A 221 3.04 14.38 6.53
C LEU A 221 2.79 12.93 6.93
N ILE A 222 1.73 12.68 7.70
CA ILE A 222 1.32 11.33 8.09
C ILE A 222 0.09 10.93 7.28
N ILE A 223 0.17 9.79 6.60
CA ILE A 223 -0.96 9.19 5.87
C ILE A 223 -1.26 7.84 6.53
N ASP A 224 -2.44 7.77 7.12
CA ASP A 224 -2.92 6.59 7.83
C ASP A 224 -4.36 6.20 7.43
N CYS A 225 -4.76 4.97 7.77
CA CYS A 225 -6.06 4.38 7.44
C CYS A 225 -7.10 4.54 8.55
N THR A 226 -6.85 5.33 9.60
CA THR A 226 -7.77 5.46 10.73
C THR A 226 -9.03 6.25 10.37
N GLN A 227 -10.06 6.13 11.20
CA GLN A 227 -11.26 6.96 11.04
C GLN A 227 -11.03 8.42 11.44
N ASN A 228 -10.14 8.66 12.39
CA ASN A 228 -9.88 10.00 12.93
C ASN A 228 -9.04 10.88 12.00
N HIS A 229 -8.00 10.29 11.39
CA HIS A 229 -7.03 11.05 10.58
C HIS A 229 -7.01 10.61 9.11
N GLY A 230 -7.51 9.41 8.81
CA GLY A 230 -7.45 8.83 7.47
C GLY A 230 -8.25 9.62 6.45
N ILE A 231 -7.58 10.00 5.36
CA ILE A 231 -8.16 10.75 4.25
C ILE A 231 -8.42 9.87 3.03
N THR A 232 -8.17 8.56 3.12
CA THR A 232 -8.27 7.59 2.05
C THR A 232 -9.55 6.77 2.12
N ALA A 233 -10.06 6.37 0.97
CA ALA A 233 -11.13 5.39 0.79
C ALA A 233 -10.73 4.43 -0.34
N PRO A 234 -11.29 3.22 -0.39
CA PRO A 234 -10.97 2.27 -1.44
C PRO A 234 -11.68 2.63 -2.76
N CYS A 235 -11.03 2.27 -3.87
CA CYS A 235 -11.67 2.11 -5.17
C CYS A 235 -10.97 1.00 -5.96
N TYR A 236 -11.53 0.65 -7.10
CA TYR A 236 -10.91 -0.28 -8.04
C TYR A 236 -11.17 0.15 -9.48
N TYR A 237 -10.22 -0.20 -10.35
CA TYR A 237 -10.29 0.01 -11.79
C TYR A 237 -10.47 -1.33 -12.53
N ASP A 238 -10.77 -1.28 -13.81
CA ASP A 238 -10.66 -2.48 -14.64
C ASP A 238 -9.18 -2.83 -14.83
N ILE A 239 -8.78 -4.03 -14.45
CA ILE A 239 -7.40 -4.52 -14.58
C ILE A 239 -6.92 -4.56 -16.05
N ASP A 240 -7.87 -4.62 -16.99
CA ASP A 240 -7.61 -4.62 -18.43
C ASP A 240 -7.53 -3.20 -19.02
N ASP A 241 -8.02 -2.16 -18.28
CA ASP A 241 -7.94 -0.73 -18.63
C ASP A 241 -7.64 0.12 -17.38
N PRO A 242 -6.49 -0.07 -16.73
CA PRO A 242 -6.21 0.48 -15.40
C PRO A 242 -6.04 2.00 -15.38
N ASP A 243 -5.84 2.65 -16.52
CA ASP A 243 -5.62 4.10 -16.61
C ASP A 243 -6.91 4.90 -16.83
N ASN A 244 -8.05 4.23 -16.98
CA ASN A 244 -9.35 4.84 -17.19
C ASN A 244 -10.00 5.29 -15.86
N VAL A 245 -9.71 6.50 -15.43
CA VAL A 245 -10.24 7.04 -14.17
C VAL A 245 -11.78 7.10 -14.15
N SER A 246 -12.42 7.31 -15.29
CA SER A 246 -13.88 7.38 -15.39
C SER A 246 -14.57 6.03 -15.19
N ALA A 247 -13.85 4.93 -15.39
CA ALA A 247 -14.31 3.57 -15.13
C ALA A 247 -13.99 3.09 -13.69
N CYS A 248 -13.31 3.90 -12.88
CA CYS A 248 -13.06 3.54 -11.49
C CYS A 248 -14.35 3.49 -10.67
N ILE A 249 -14.48 2.46 -9.89
CA ILE A 249 -15.63 2.22 -9.01
C ILE A 249 -15.21 2.46 -7.55
N PRO A 250 -15.87 3.39 -6.82
CA PRO A 250 -15.64 3.58 -5.39
C PRO A 250 -16.02 2.34 -4.57
N GLY A 251 -15.24 2.05 -3.52
CA GLY A 251 -15.44 0.91 -2.64
C GLY A 251 -14.63 -0.32 -3.02
N TRP A 252 -14.98 -1.45 -2.43
CA TRP A 252 -14.39 -2.75 -2.73
C TRP A 252 -15.33 -3.59 -3.61
N PRO A 253 -14.78 -4.42 -4.51
CA PRO A 253 -15.60 -5.32 -5.30
C PRO A 253 -16.50 -6.22 -4.42
N GLY A 254 -17.78 -6.28 -4.76
CA GLY A 254 -18.77 -7.11 -4.06
C GLY A 254 -19.19 -6.60 -2.68
N LEU A 255 -18.87 -5.36 -2.29
CA LEU A 255 -19.33 -4.75 -1.05
C LEU A 255 -20.09 -3.45 -1.33
N VAL A 256 -21.08 -3.17 -0.46
CA VAL A 256 -21.76 -1.86 -0.47
C VAL A 256 -20.77 -0.81 0.02
N PHE A 257 -20.67 0.28 -0.74
CA PHE A 257 -19.83 1.41 -0.41
C PHE A 257 -20.70 2.61 -0.02
N THR A 258 -20.39 3.19 1.14
CA THR A 258 -20.95 4.49 1.54
C THR A 258 -19.89 5.55 1.28
N ASN A 259 -20.22 6.50 0.40
CA ASN A 259 -19.30 7.58 0.05
C ASN A 259 -19.08 8.52 1.24
N ASP A 260 -17.83 8.84 1.49
CA ASP A 260 -17.40 9.92 2.39
C ASP A 260 -16.68 10.97 1.55
N THR A 261 -17.32 12.11 1.33
CA THR A 261 -16.80 13.22 0.52
C THR A 261 -15.52 13.84 1.10
N ASN A 262 -15.19 13.54 2.36
CA ASN A 262 -13.94 13.95 2.99
C ASN A 262 -12.77 13.03 2.64
N LYS A 263 -13.02 11.91 1.96
CA LYS A 263 -11.98 10.95 1.59
C LYS A 263 -11.70 10.94 0.10
N ILE A 264 -10.47 10.54 -0.23
CA ILE A 264 -10.00 10.36 -1.61
C ILE A 264 -9.99 8.86 -1.88
N CYS A 265 -10.68 8.42 -2.92
CA CYS A 265 -10.69 7.04 -3.33
C CYS A 265 -9.38 6.68 -4.04
N ILE A 266 -8.71 5.66 -3.52
CA ILE A 266 -7.40 5.17 -3.96
C ILE A 266 -7.54 3.72 -4.44
N PRO A 267 -6.88 3.29 -5.52
CA PRO A 267 -6.92 1.90 -5.97
C PRO A 267 -6.34 0.93 -4.94
N THR A 268 -7.19 0.07 -4.38
CA THR A 268 -6.80 -0.93 -3.37
C THR A 268 -7.04 -2.36 -3.80
N SER A 269 -7.86 -2.58 -4.83
CA SER A 269 -8.26 -3.91 -5.31
C SER A 269 -7.63 -4.23 -6.65
N LEU A 270 -7.65 -5.50 -7.03
CA LEU A 270 -7.07 -6.02 -8.27
C LEU A 270 -5.57 -5.71 -8.38
N ARG A 271 -4.86 -5.77 -7.26
CA ARG A 271 -3.45 -5.42 -7.16
C ARG A 271 -2.58 -6.65 -6.88
N THR A 272 -1.44 -6.64 -7.53
CA THR A 272 -0.33 -7.54 -7.22
C THR A 272 0.66 -6.83 -6.33
N THR A 273 1.17 -7.53 -5.32
CA THR A 273 2.18 -7.04 -4.38
C THR A 273 3.32 -8.04 -4.26
N ALA A 274 4.46 -7.59 -3.78
CA ALA A 274 5.55 -8.49 -3.38
C ALA A 274 5.10 -9.40 -2.24
N GLU A 275 5.57 -10.63 -2.27
CA GLU A 275 5.38 -11.64 -1.24
C GLU A 275 6.72 -12.29 -0.94
N GLU A 276 7.12 -12.27 0.32
CA GLU A 276 8.33 -12.91 0.80
C GLU A 276 8.16 -13.21 2.29
N TYR A 277 8.40 -14.44 2.70
CA TYR A 277 8.32 -14.85 4.11
C TYR A 277 9.70 -15.21 4.67
N ASP A 278 10.56 -15.75 3.85
CA ASP A 278 11.94 -16.09 4.18
C ASP A 278 12.87 -15.49 3.13
N GLU A 279 14.01 -14.99 3.55
CA GLU A 279 15.05 -14.39 2.71
C GLU A 279 15.41 -15.27 1.50
N GLY A 280 15.44 -14.67 0.31
CA GLY A 280 15.72 -15.35 -0.95
C GLY A 280 14.55 -16.09 -1.58
N ASN A 281 13.39 -16.12 -0.95
CA ASN A 281 12.18 -16.79 -1.47
C ASN A 281 11.19 -15.78 -2.02
N PHE A 282 11.52 -15.18 -3.14
CA PHE A 282 10.72 -14.12 -3.78
C PHE A 282 9.50 -14.67 -4.49
N SER A 283 8.36 -14.03 -4.29
CA SER A 283 7.10 -14.35 -4.93
C SER A 283 6.24 -13.10 -5.10
N TYR A 284 5.11 -13.28 -5.77
CA TYR A 284 4.09 -12.26 -5.92
C TYR A 284 2.72 -12.83 -5.57
N GLN A 285 1.92 -12.00 -4.92
CA GLN A 285 0.54 -12.31 -4.62
C GLN A 285 -0.39 -11.30 -5.26
N PHE A 286 -1.52 -11.77 -5.78
CA PHE A 286 -2.60 -10.96 -6.30
C PHE A 286 -3.79 -11.01 -5.36
N THR A 287 -4.43 -9.89 -5.13
CA THR A 287 -5.67 -9.84 -4.35
C THR A 287 -6.77 -9.13 -5.11
N GLY A 288 -7.89 -9.83 -5.32
CA GLY A 288 -9.05 -9.28 -6.01
C GLY A 288 -9.75 -8.18 -5.22
N ARG A 289 -9.86 -8.33 -3.89
CA ARG A 289 -10.49 -7.32 -3.03
C ARG A 289 -9.50 -6.30 -2.50
N GLY A 290 -8.29 -6.73 -2.12
CA GLY A 290 -7.30 -5.88 -1.45
C GLY A 290 -7.72 -5.46 -0.04
N GLY A 291 -7.09 -4.42 0.45
CA GLY A 291 -7.35 -3.81 1.75
C GLY A 291 -7.06 -2.32 1.72
N LEU A 292 -7.59 -1.56 2.68
CA LEU A 292 -7.31 -0.13 2.78
C LEU A 292 -5.81 0.14 2.98
N SER A 293 -5.09 -0.81 3.56
CA SER A 293 -3.63 -0.78 3.71
C SER A 293 -2.85 -0.54 2.39
N TRP A 294 -3.47 -0.79 1.25
CA TRP A 294 -2.85 -0.50 -0.07
C TRP A 294 -3.00 0.97 -0.50
N ALA A 295 -3.91 1.72 0.13
CA ALA A 295 -4.16 3.11 -0.21
C ALA A 295 -3.06 4.05 0.30
N GLU A 296 -2.57 3.86 1.53
CA GLU A 296 -1.61 4.75 2.16
C GLU A 296 -0.29 4.81 1.37
N PRO A 297 0.37 3.67 1.05
CA PRO A 297 1.61 3.69 0.28
C PRO A 297 1.39 4.26 -1.14
N TYR A 298 0.24 4.00 -1.76
CA TYR A 298 -0.08 4.58 -3.05
C TYR A 298 -0.17 6.11 -2.98
N LEU A 299 -0.92 6.66 -2.01
CA LEU A 299 -1.07 8.11 -1.85
C LEU A 299 0.24 8.80 -1.51
N VAL A 300 1.04 8.23 -0.59
CA VAL A 300 2.38 8.75 -0.26
C VAL A 300 3.27 8.76 -1.50
N GLY A 301 3.20 7.71 -2.33
CA GLY A 301 3.92 7.64 -3.60
C GLY A 301 3.49 8.75 -4.57
N VAL A 302 2.19 8.97 -4.77
CA VAL A 302 1.69 10.06 -5.63
C VAL A 302 2.17 11.42 -5.14
N ILE A 303 2.13 11.66 -3.83
CA ILE A 303 2.63 12.91 -3.25
C ILE A 303 4.15 13.04 -3.43
N ALA A 304 4.90 11.95 -3.34
CA ALA A 304 6.35 11.95 -3.61
C ALA A 304 6.65 12.34 -5.07
N LEU A 305 5.84 11.90 -6.04
CA LEU A 305 5.95 12.39 -7.42
C LEU A 305 5.78 13.92 -7.49
N GLY A 306 4.81 14.46 -6.75
CA GLY A 306 4.61 15.91 -6.65
C GLY A 306 5.82 16.64 -6.05
N TRP A 307 6.42 16.11 -5.00
CA TRP A 307 7.61 16.70 -4.39
C TRP A 307 8.88 16.62 -5.24
N GLN A 308 9.01 15.60 -6.11
CA GLN A 308 10.07 15.60 -7.11
C GLN A 308 9.93 16.80 -8.06
N VAL A 309 8.70 17.17 -8.43
CA VAL A 309 8.42 18.29 -9.35
C VAL A 309 8.55 19.65 -8.63
N ARG A 310 8.04 19.77 -7.41
CA ARG A 310 8.01 21.00 -6.62
C ARG A 310 8.34 20.69 -5.14
N PRO A 311 9.62 20.63 -4.79
CA PRO A 311 10.06 20.32 -3.43
C PRO A 311 9.69 21.40 -2.39
N ASP A 312 9.38 22.60 -2.83
CA ASP A 312 9.02 23.75 -1.99
C ASP A 312 7.57 23.73 -1.44
N ILE A 313 6.70 22.85 -1.97
CA ILE A 313 5.30 22.79 -1.54
C ILE A 313 5.19 21.97 -0.24
N SER A 314 4.45 22.49 0.75
CA SER A 314 4.19 21.78 2.01
C SER A 314 3.28 20.55 1.84
N GLY A 315 3.32 19.61 2.80
CA GLY A 315 2.49 18.41 2.79
C GLY A 315 1.00 18.73 2.72
N ASP A 316 0.50 19.65 3.53
CA ASP A 316 -0.91 20.04 3.54
C ASP A 316 -1.36 20.61 2.18
N LYS A 317 -0.51 21.40 1.53
CA LYS A 317 -0.79 21.91 0.19
C LYS A 317 -0.78 20.81 -0.86
N MET A 318 0.10 19.81 -0.74
CA MET A 318 0.05 18.63 -1.60
C MET A 318 -1.28 17.88 -1.46
N ILE A 319 -1.76 17.64 -0.23
CA ILE A 319 -3.08 17.03 -0.01
C ILE A 319 -4.20 17.87 -0.62
N LEU A 320 -4.16 19.19 -0.45
CA LEU A 320 -5.15 20.08 -1.06
C LEU A 320 -5.14 19.97 -2.60
N LEU A 321 -3.95 19.89 -3.22
CA LEU A 321 -3.81 19.75 -4.67
C LEU A 321 -4.30 18.37 -5.14
N VAL A 322 -4.01 17.29 -4.43
CA VAL A 322 -4.56 15.95 -4.72
C VAL A 322 -6.08 16.00 -4.73
N ARG A 323 -6.71 16.60 -3.71
CA ARG A 323 -8.18 16.72 -3.63
C ARG A 323 -8.77 17.56 -4.76
N LYS A 324 -8.17 18.71 -5.06
CA LYS A 324 -8.66 19.63 -6.11
C LYS A 324 -8.53 19.05 -7.52
N SER A 325 -7.56 18.18 -7.74
CA SER A 325 -7.32 17.53 -9.03
C SER A 325 -8.01 16.17 -9.17
N ALA A 326 -8.66 15.67 -8.12
CA ALA A 326 -9.35 14.39 -8.14
C ALA A 326 -10.52 14.39 -9.13
N TYR A 327 -10.78 13.23 -9.74
CA TYR A 327 -11.94 13.01 -10.59
C TYR A 327 -13.21 12.85 -9.73
N LEU A 328 -14.18 13.72 -9.96
CA LEU A 328 -15.47 13.66 -9.28
C LEU A 328 -16.42 12.71 -10.05
N THR A 329 -16.81 11.62 -9.42
CA THR A 329 -17.76 10.66 -9.98
C THR A 329 -19.20 11.20 -9.91
N ASN A 330 -20.13 10.59 -10.66
CA ASN A 330 -21.55 10.90 -10.57
C ASN A 330 -22.15 10.62 -9.17
N SER A 331 -21.54 9.73 -8.38
CA SER A 331 -21.95 9.47 -6.99
C SER A 331 -21.35 10.45 -5.98
N GLY A 332 -20.57 11.44 -6.42
CA GLY A 332 -19.92 12.42 -5.57
C GLY A 332 -18.60 11.93 -4.92
N ALA A 333 -18.09 10.76 -5.29
CA ALA A 333 -16.82 10.27 -4.80
C ALA A 333 -15.65 10.93 -5.55
N LEU A 334 -14.55 11.18 -4.84
CA LEU A 334 -13.31 11.74 -5.39
C LEU A 334 -12.31 10.62 -5.68
N ILE A 335 -12.08 10.30 -6.95
CA ILE A 335 -11.04 9.34 -7.35
C ILE A 335 -9.72 10.07 -7.55
N ILE A 336 -8.64 9.59 -6.97
CA ILE A 336 -7.31 10.16 -7.18
C ILE A 336 -6.96 10.19 -8.68
N GLN A 337 -6.37 11.31 -9.13
CA GLN A 337 -5.96 11.49 -10.53
C GLN A 337 -4.51 11.98 -10.58
N PRO A 338 -3.51 11.08 -10.57
CA PRO A 338 -2.10 11.43 -10.44
C PRO A 338 -1.61 12.39 -11.52
N LYS A 339 -2.02 12.22 -12.78
CA LYS A 339 -1.62 13.12 -13.86
C LYS A 339 -2.14 14.56 -13.64
N ALA A 340 -3.43 14.71 -13.35
CA ALA A 340 -4.03 16.02 -13.07
C ALA A 340 -3.43 16.67 -11.79
N PHE A 341 -3.08 15.84 -10.80
CA PHE A 341 -2.35 16.31 -9.62
C PHE A 341 -0.98 16.89 -10.00
N ILE A 342 -0.18 16.18 -10.79
CA ILE A 342 1.14 16.68 -11.25
C ILE A 342 1.00 17.97 -12.06
N ASP A 343 0.00 18.07 -12.95
CA ASP A 343 -0.27 19.29 -13.70
C ASP A 343 -0.64 20.46 -12.75
N SER A 344 -1.44 20.18 -11.70
CA SER A 344 -1.79 21.16 -10.67
C SER A 344 -0.56 21.59 -9.84
N VAL A 345 0.33 20.65 -9.52
CA VAL A 345 1.61 20.93 -8.82
C VAL A 345 2.50 21.83 -9.66
N LYS A 346 2.64 21.58 -10.96
CA LYS A 346 3.42 22.42 -11.89
C LYS A 346 2.86 23.85 -12.00
N ALA A 347 1.53 23.96 -12.00
CA ALA A 347 0.83 25.24 -12.15
C ALA A 347 0.71 26.04 -10.83
N PHE A 348 0.99 25.40 -9.69
CA PHE A 348 0.82 26.02 -8.38
C PHE A 348 1.76 27.21 -8.19
N ARG A 349 1.18 28.36 -7.80
CA ARG A 349 1.90 29.59 -7.43
C ARG A 349 1.69 29.84 -5.93
N ASN A 350 2.78 30.07 -5.21
CA ASN A 350 2.75 30.41 -3.78
C ASN A 350 2.06 31.74 -3.54
#